data_797bd8513176729efa5c54f5aadfcfa6
#
_entry.id   797bd8513176729efa5c54f5aadfcfa6
#
_cell.length_a   1.000
_cell.length_b   1.000
_cell.length_c   1.000
_cell.angle_alpha   90.00
_cell.angle_beta   90.00
_cell.angle_gamma   90.00
#
_symmetry.space_group_name_H-M   'P 1'
#
loop_
_entity.id
_entity.type
_entity.pdbx_description
1 polymer ?
#
loop_
_entity_poly.entity_id
_entity_poly.type
_entity_poly.pdbx_seq_one_letter_code
_entity_poly.pdbx_strand_id
1 'polypeptide(L)'
;LWIYYRHLPEDIYVPAHELLVDGYRDLAPQIAGHIVLVGTSASGLLDIRASALGTAVPGVSIHAQIIEQMLTGTFLDRADWVGGLEMIVFAVAGLLIVLAVIITGPVVGLVISLLIAGLLMAASWWAFAQPRLLIDPNFALFGALLLYAAMAFFRFAVTDADRRRIRRAFAHYVEPSLLT
;
A
#
# COMPACT_ATOMS: atom_id res chain seq x y z
N LEU A 1 9.70 4.24 14.88
CA LEU A 1 8.33 3.96 15.35
C LEU A 1 7.37 4.56 14.33
N TRP A 2 6.42 3.76 13.83
CA TRP A 2 5.38 4.21 12.92
C TRP A 2 4.05 4.23 13.66
N ILE A 3 3.33 5.36 13.58
CA ILE A 3 2.09 5.56 14.34
C ILE A 3 0.95 4.79 13.65
N TYR A 4 0.26 3.95 14.40
CA TYR A 4 -1.01 3.38 13.98
C TYR A 4 -2.13 4.36 14.27
N TYR A 5 -2.46 5.24 13.31
CA TYR A 5 -3.49 6.26 13.50
C TYR A 5 -4.87 5.66 13.71
N ARG A 6 -5.58 6.17 14.71
CA ARG A 6 -6.99 5.88 14.97
C ARG A 6 -7.76 7.15 15.24
N HIS A 7 -9.06 7.09 15.04
CA HIS A 7 -9.93 8.18 15.51
C HIS A 7 -9.94 8.19 17.04
N LEU A 8 -9.61 9.33 17.61
CA LEU A 8 -9.71 9.56 19.05
C LEU A 8 -11.15 9.95 19.38
N PRO A 9 -11.76 9.44 20.45
CA PRO A 9 -13.07 9.86 20.89
C PRO A 9 -13.03 11.32 21.35
N GLU A 10 -14.12 12.05 21.17
CA GLU A 10 -14.17 13.49 21.46
C GLU A 10 -14.14 13.79 22.97
N ASP A 11 -14.57 12.86 23.79
CA ASP A 11 -14.63 12.95 25.25
C ASP A 11 -13.26 13.00 25.94
N ILE A 12 -12.17 12.68 25.23
CA ILE A 12 -10.82 12.82 25.78
C ILE A 12 -10.31 14.27 25.77
N TYR A 13 -10.98 15.17 25.05
CA TYR A 13 -10.59 16.56 24.95
C TYR A 13 -11.33 17.38 26.01
N VAL A 14 -10.59 17.89 26.96
CA VAL A 14 -11.12 18.76 28.00
C VAL A 14 -10.67 20.20 27.71
N PRO A 15 -11.59 21.16 27.51
CA PRO A 15 -11.22 22.55 27.30
C PRO A 15 -10.52 23.12 28.52
N ALA A 16 -9.34 23.73 28.34
CA ALA A 16 -8.55 24.24 29.46
C ALA A 16 -9.27 25.29 30.31
N HIS A 17 -10.24 26.03 29.73
CA HIS A 17 -11.02 27.00 30.48
C HIS A 17 -11.88 26.38 31.58
N GLU A 18 -12.33 25.14 31.42
CA GLU A 18 -13.10 24.40 32.42
C GLU A 18 -12.27 24.09 33.67
N LEU A 19 -10.95 23.95 33.52
CA LEU A 19 -10.02 23.78 34.66
C LEU A 19 -9.76 25.04 35.42
N LEU A 20 -9.99 26.21 34.80
CA LEU A 20 -9.72 27.53 35.40
C LEU A 20 -10.93 28.08 36.13
N VAL A 21 -12.10 27.50 35.95
CA VAL A 21 -13.33 27.85 36.65
C VAL A 21 -13.52 26.91 37.85
N ASP A 22 -14.36 27.26 38.82
CA ASP A 22 -14.62 26.45 40.01
C ASP A 22 -15.12 25.01 39.81
N GLY A 23 -15.35 24.63 38.56
CA GLY A 23 -15.73 23.28 38.11
C GLY A 23 -14.60 22.24 38.05
N TYR A 24 -13.35 22.56 38.38
CA TYR A 24 -12.21 21.62 38.32
C TYR A 24 -12.43 20.33 39.14
N ARG A 25 -13.27 20.40 40.20
CA ARG A 25 -13.58 19.24 41.03
C ARG A 25 -14.38 18.16 40.30
N ASP A 26 -15.21 18.55 39.35
CA ASP A 26 -16.02 17.64 38.56
C ASP A 26 -15.15 16.94 37.48
N LEU A 27 -14.03 17.56 37.10
CA LEU A 27 -13.07 16.99 36.16
C LEU A 27 -11.99 16.14 36.84
N ALA A 28 -11.84 16.23 38.17
CA ALA A 28 -10.83 15.48 38.90
C ALA A 28 -10.87 13.97 38.65
N PRO A 29 -12.03 13.30 38.55
CA PRO A 29 -12.11 11.86 38.22
C PRO A 29 -11.62 11.55 36.80
N GLN A 30 -11.72 12.49 35.86
CA GLN A 30 -11.28 12.29 34.46
C GLN A 30 -9.77 12.49 34.32
N ILE A 31 -9.17 13.28 35.22
CA ILE A 31 -7.75 13.64 35.14
C ILE A 31 -6.90 12.81 36.10
N ALA A 32 -7.44 12.43 37.24
CA ALA A 32 -6.70 11.70 38.27
C ALA A 32 -6.21 10.34 37.77
N GLY A 33 -4.90 10.13 37.87
CA GLY A 33 -4.28 8.88 37.44
C GLY A 33 -4.04 8.75 35.93
N HIS A 34 -4.34 9.78 35.16
CA HIS A 34 -4.11 9.82 33.72
C HIS A 34 -2.88 10.66 33.33
N ILE A 35 -2.28 10.37 32.20
CA ILE A 35 -1.27 11.24 31.58
C ILE A 35 -2.02 12.35 30.84
N VAL A 36 -1.86 13.57 31.31
CA VAL A 36 -2.51 14.74 30.73
C VAL A 36 -1.54 15.47 29.82
N LEU A 37 -1.95 15.72 28.61
CA LEU A 37 -1.21 16.49 27.61
C LEU A 37 -1.92 17.83 27.42
N VAL A 38 -1.18 18.92 27.52
CA VAL A 38 -1.68 20.25 27.25
C VAL A 38 -1.19 20.72 25.90
N GLY A 39 -2.10 21.14 25.05
CA GLY A 39 -1.78 21.60 23.70
C GLY A 39 -2.81 22.57 23.16
N THR A 40 -2.53 23.13 22.01
CA THR A 40 -3.39 24.09 21.32
C THR A 40 -4.23 23.40 20.24
N SER A 41 -5.52 23.77 20.18
CA SER A 41 -6.45 23.23 19.16
C SER A 41 -7.01 24.32 18.24
N ALA A 42 -6.72 25.60 18.51
CA ALA A 42 -7.24 26.70 17.70
C ALA A 42 -6.53 26.79 16.34
N SER A 43 -7.30 26.93 15.28
CA SER A 43 -6.80 27.00 13.88
C SER A 43 -5.80 28.15 13.62
N GLY A 44 -5.83 29.21 14.43
CA GLY A 44 -4.87 30.32 14.34
C GLY A 44 -3.49 30.06 14.96
N LEU A 45 -3.31 28.98 15.72
CA LEU A 45 -2.06 28.67 16.43
C LEU A 45 -1.14 27.71 15.67
N LEU A 46 -1.46 27.39 14.42
CA LEU A 46 -0.64 26.61 13.47
C LEU A 46 -0.23 25.20 13.96
N ASP A 47 -0.88 24.64 14.96
CA ASP A 47 -0.59 23.30 15.48
C ASP A 47 -1.60 22.24 14.99
N ILE A 48 -2.26 22.51 13.88
CA ILE A 48 -3.13 21.55 13.22
C ILE A 48 -2.29 20.77 12.21
N ARG A 49 -2.33 19.44 12.31
CA ARG A 49 -1.58 18.51 11.46
C ARG A 49 -2.52 17.61 10.70
N ALA A 50 -2.18 17.30 9.46
CA ALA A 50 -2.87 16.26 8.70
C ALA A 50 -2.50 14.87 9.26
N SER A 51 -3.50 14.09 9.65
CA SER A 51 -3.31 12.70 10.03
C SER A 51 -3.33 11.80 8.78
N ALA A 52 -2.81 10.58 8.89
CA ALA A 52 -2.90 9.58 7.82
C ALA A 52 -4.36 9.17 7.50
N LEU A 53 -5.31 9.48 8.37
CA LEU A 53 -6.75 9.28 8.15
C LEU A 53 -7.40 10.39 7.32
N GLY A 54 -6.61 11.36 6.82
CA GLY A 54 -7.11 12.48 6.02
C GLY A 54 -7.81 13.57 6.83
N THR A 55 -7.85 13.46 8.15
CA THR A 55 -8.44 14.44 9.05
C THR A 55 -7.38 15.38 9.63
N ALA A 56 -7.73 16.65 9.77
CA ALA A 56 -6.90 17.63 10.47
C ALA A 56 -7.09 17.47 11.98
N VAL A 57 -6.02 17.19 12.70
CA VAL A 57 -6.03 16.97 14.16
C VAL A 57 -5.05 17.91 14.86
N PRO A 58 -5.32 18.31 16.12
CA PRO A 58 -4.32 19.04 16.91
C PRO A 58 -3.03 18.22 17.06
N GLY A 59 -1.87 18.87 17.01
CA GLY A 59 -0.58 18.20 17.17
C GLY A 59 -0.45 17.41 18.46
N VAL A 60 -1.02 17.92 19.55
CA VAL A 60 -1.08 17.23 20.85
C VAL A 60 -1.75 15.85 20.75
N SER A 61 -2.74 15.68 19.88
CA SER A 61 -3.43 14.40 19.66
C SER A 61 -2.51 13.34 19.06
N ILE A 62 -1.58 13.75 18.20
CA ILE A 62 -0.55 12.86 17.64
C ILE A 62 0.39 12.39 18.75
N HIS A 63 0.82 13.29 19.62
CA HIS A 63 1.65 12.94 20.77
C HIS A 63 0.93 12.00 21.74
N ALA A 64 -0.36 12.22 21.98
CA ALA A 64 -1.19 11.32 22.78
C ALA A 64 -1.21 9.90 22.22
N GLN A 65 -1.44 9.76 20.91
CA GLN A 65 -1.42 8.45 20.25
C GLN A 65 -0.05 7.78 20.31
N ILE A 66 1.04 8.54 20.16
CA ILE A 66 2.40 7.99 20.28
C ILE A 66 2.62 7.43 21.69
N ILE A 67 2.32 8.21 22.73
CA ILE A 67 2.51 7.79 24.11
C ILE A 67 1.67 6.57 24.45
N GLU A 68 0.39 6.57 24.05
CA GLU A 68 -0.50 5.42 24.23
C GLU A 68 0.06 4.16 23.57
N GLN A 69 0.51 4.27 22.31
CA GLN A 69 1.06 3.14 21.57
C GLN A 69 2.38 2.63 22.15
N MET A 70 3.21 3.52 22.70
CA MET A 70 4.42 3.13 23.42
C MET A 70 4.09 2.37 24.71
N LEU A 71 3.06 2.78 25.44
CA LEU A 71 2.63 2.13 26.69
C LEU A 71 1.95 0.78 26.42
N THR A 72 1.19 0.69 25.34
CA THR A 72 0.41 -0.53 24.99
C THR A 72 1.17 -1.48 24.06
N GLY A 73 2.31 -1.06 23.51
CA GLY A 73 3.06 -1.85 22.52
C GLY A 73 2.32 -2.03 21.18
N THR A 74 1.42 -1.11 20.83
CA THR A 74 0.49 -1.27 19.69
C THR A 74 0.87 -0.41 18.47
N PHE A 75 2.13 -0.15 18.25
CA PHE A 75 2.65 0.59 17.10
C PHE A 75 2.83 -0.30 15.86
N LEU A 76 2.91 0.34 14.69
CA LEU A 76 3.31 -0.34 13.47
C LEU A 76 4.81 -0.63 13.48
N ASP A 77 5.17 -1.84 13.15
CA ASP A 77 6.56 -2.26 13.04
C ASP A 77 6.97 -2.44 11.57
N ARG A 78 8.17 -2.01 11.25
CA ARG A 78 8.87 -2.33 10.02
C ARG A 78 10.23 -2.91 10.40
N ALA A 79 10.25 -4.21 10.58
CA ALA A 79 11.47 -4.92 10.93
C ALA A 79 12.53 -4.80 9.81
N ASP A 80 13.80 -4.84 10.16
CA ASP A 80 14.93 -4.64 9.22
C ASP A 80 14.96 -5.69 8.09
N TRP A 81 14.43 -6.88 8.33
CA TRP A 81 14.35 -7.96 7.34
C TRP A 81 13.25 -7.76 6.29
N VAL A 82 12.27 -6.87 6.52
CA VAL A 82 11.12 -6.65 5.61
C VAL A 82 11.59 -6.20 4.23
N GLY A 83 12.58 -5.32 4.15
CA GLY A 83 13.15 -4.90 2.86
C GLY A 83 13.73 -6.06 2.06
N GLY A 84 14.41 -6.99 2.72
CA GLY A 84 14.91 -8.21 2.08
C GLY A 84 13.79 -9.13 1.59
N LEU A 85 12.73 -9.29 2.40
CA LEU A 85 11.54 -10.05 2.00
C LEU A 85 10.86 -9.43 0.77
N GLU A 86 10.65 -8.11 0.75
CA GLU A 86 10.06 -7.39 -0.38
C GLU A 86 10.84 -7.65 -1.68
N MET A 87 12.17 -7.65 -1.64
CA MET A 87 13.03 -7.96 -2.79
C MET A 87 12.87 -9.41 -3.27
N ILE A 88 12.82 -10.37 -2.35
CA ILE A 88 12.61 -11.79 -2.69
C ILE A 88 11.22 -11.99 -3.31
N VAL A 89 10.19 -11.42 -2.70
CA VAL A 89 8.81 -11.49 -3.20
C VAL A 89 8.72 -10.87 -4.60
N PHE A 90 9.36 -9.73 -4.83
CA PHE A 90 9.43 -9.09 -6.14
C PHE A 90 10.09 -10.02 -7.19
N ALA A 91 11.24 -10.62 -6.85
CA ALA A 91 11.95 -11.51 -7.77
C ALA A 91 11.14 -12.76 -8.10
N VAL A 92 10.52 -13.38 -7.11
CA VAL A 92 9.68 -14.58 -7.29
C VAL A 92 8.43 -14.25 -8.10
N ALA A 93 7.71 -13.18 -7.74
CA ALA A 93 6.52 -12.75 -8.48
C ALA A 93 6.87 -12.40 -9.93
N GLY A 94 7.95 -11.68 -10.16
CA GLY A 94 8.44 -11.35 -11.50
C GLY A 94 8.76 -12.60 -12.33
N LEU A 95 9.47 -13.57 -11.75
CA LEU A 95 9.77 -14.83 -12.41
C LEU A 95 8.48 -15.59 -12.78
N LEU A 96 7.53 -15.68 -11.87
CA LEU A 96 6.25 -16.36 -12.12
C LEU A 96 5.46 -15.69 -13.25
N ILE A 97 5.45 -14.35 -13.31
CA ILE A 97 4.79 -13.59 -14.38
C ILE A 97 5.45 -13.86 -15.72
N VAL A 98 6.79 -13.81 -15.79
CA VAL A 98 7.54 -14.11 -17.01
C VAL A 98 7.22 -15.53 -17.51
N LEU A 99 7.29 -16.52 -16.63
CA LEU A 99 6.98 -17.92 -16.97
C LEU A 99 5.52 -18.07 -17.41
N ALA A 100 4.58 -17.43 -16.72
CA ALA A 100 3.17 -17.48 -17.09
C ALA A 100 2.94 -16.95 -18.51
N VAL A 101 3.49 -15.78 -18.85
CA VAL A 101 3.34 -15.19 -20.19
C VAL A 101 4.01 -16.05 -21.27
N ILE A 102 5.18 -16.63 -20.98
CA ILE A 102 5.90 -17.52 -21.93
C ILE A 102 5.09 -18.79 -22.21
N ILE A 103 4.57 -19.44 -21.18
CA ILE A 103 3.91 -20.75 -21.30
C ILE A 103 2.48 -20.60 -21.81
N THR A 104 1.70 -19.70 -21.25
CA THR A 104 0.24 -19.64 -21.50
C THR A 104 -0.17 -18.56 -22.50
N GLY A 105 0.73 -17.63 -22.81
CA GLY A 105 0.44 -16.49 -23.67
C GLY A 105 -0.02 -15.24 -22.91
N PRO A 106 -0.16 -14.10 -23.63
CA PRO A 106 -0.38 -12.82 -22.98
C PRO A 106 -1.74 -12.70 -22.26
N VAL A 107 -2.81 -13.29 -22.81
CA VAL A 107 -4.15 -13.17 -22.22
C VAL A 107 -4.26 -13.93 -20.89
N VAL A 108 -3.86 -15.21 -20.89
CA VAL A 108 -3.87 -16.02 -19.66
C VAL A 108 -2.81 -15.52 -18.68
N GLY A 109 -1.65 -15.10 -19.20
CA GLY A 109 -0.59 -14.47 -18.40
C GLY A 109 -1.07 -13.20 -17.70
N LEU A 110 -1.97 -12.39 -18.30
CA LEU A 110 -2.60 -11.26 -17.63
C LEU A 110 -3.42 -11.69 -16.42
N VAL A 111 -4.26 -12.69 -16.60
CA VAL A 111 -5.11 -13.19 -15.49
C VAL A 111 -4.25 -13.68 -14.34
N ILE A 112 -3.20 -14.45 -14.64
CA ILE A 112 -2.26 -14.93 -13.61
C ILE A 112 -1.55 -13.76 -12.92
N SER A 113 -1.11 -12.74 -13.68
CA SER A 113 -0.46 -11.55 -13.12
C SER A 113 -1.39 -10.77 -12.19
N LEU A 114 -2.67 -10.64 -12.57
CA LEU A 114 -3.69 -10.00 -11.72
C LEU A 114 -3.96 -10.81 -10.43
N LEU A 115 -3.97 -12.14 -10.51
CA LEU A 115 -4.11 -13.00 -9.34
C LEU A 115 -2.90 -12.87 -8.40
N ILE A 116 -1.69 -12.83 -8.93
CA ILE A 116 -0.47 -12.59 -8.13
C ILE A 116 -0.54 -11.22 -7.46
N ALA A 117 -0.91 -10.17 -8.20
CA ALA A 117 -1.06 -8.82 -7.66
C ALA A 117 -2.12 -8.75 -6.55
N GLY A 118 -3.28 -9.40 -6.74
CA GLY A 118 -4.33 -9.50 -5.75
C GLY A 118 -3.88 -10.24 -4.48
N LEU A 119 -3.11 -11.32 -4.64
CA LEU A 119 -2.55 -12.08 -3.52
C LEU A 119 -1.53 -11.24 -2.72
N LEU A 120 -0.65 -10.51 -3.41
CA LEU A 120 0.31 -9.61 -2.77
C LEU A 120 -0.38 -8.50 -1.98
N MET A 121 -1.44 -7.91 -2.55
CA MET A 121 -2.23 -6.88 -1.87
C MET A 121 -2.94 -7.46 -0.64
N ALA A 122 -3.55 -8.63 -0.76
CA ALA A 122 -4.22 -9.31 0.35
C ALA A 122 -3.23 -9.69 1.46
N ALA A 123 -2.04 -10.18 1.11
CA ALA A 123 -1.00 -10.52 2.07
C ALA A 123 -0.48 -9.28 2.81
N SER A 124 -0.25 -8.16 2.10
CA SER A 124 0.15 -6.89 2.71
C SER A 124 -0.93 -6.35 3.65
N TRP A 125 -2.20 -6.42 3.23
CA TRP A 125 -3.32 -6.02 4.07
C TRP A 125 -3.43 -6.90 5.33
N TRP A 126 -3.27 -8.20 5.20
CA TRP A 126 -3.29 -9.11 6.34
C TRP A 126 -2.13 -8.84 7.31
N ALA A 127 -0.92 -8.61 6.79
CA ALA A 127 0.25 -8.25 7.59
C ALA A 127 0.06 -6.93 8.34
N PHE A 128 -0.60 -5.97 7.72
CA PHE A 128 -0.96 -4.70 8.36
C PHE A 128 -2.02 -4.88 9.46
N ALA A 129 -3.07 -5.68 9.19
CA ALA A 129 -4.23 -5.79 10.08
C ALA A 129 -3.96 -6.63 11.33
N GLN A 130 -3.20 -7.72 11.21
CA GLN A 130 -2.98 -8.68 12.30
C GLN A 130 -1.67 -8.44 13.06
N PRO A 131 -0.48 -8.67 12.49
CA PRO A 131 0.79 -8.46 13.20
C PRO A 131 1.23 -6.98 13.22
N ARG A 132 0.46 -6.06 12.60
CA ARG A 132 0.81 -4.63 12.43
C ARG A 132 2.17 -4.42 11.77
N LEU A 133 2.52 -5.32 10.88
CA LEU A 133 3.76 -5.27 10.12
C LEU A 133 3.56 -4.45 8.84
N LEU A 134 4.41 -3.45 8.65
CA LEU A 134 4.35 -2.57 7.48
C LEU A 134 5.16 -3.20 6.33
N ILE A 135 4.47 -3.81 5.38
CA ILE A 135 5.04 -4.34 4.14
C ILE A 135 4.53 -3.49 2.98
N ASP A 136 5.43 -2.94 2.18
CA ASP A 136 5.07 -2.13 1.02
C ASP A 136 4.92 -3.02 -0.24
N PRO A 137 3.69 -3.24 -0.74
CA PRO A 137 3.47 -4.01 -1.95
C PRO A 137 3.70 -3.20 -3.23
N ASN A 138 3.79 -1.86 -3.16
CA ASN A 138 3.77 -0.99 -4.34
C ASN A 138 4.95 -1.28 -5.28
N PHE A 139 6.15 -1.46 -4.74
CA PHE A 139 7.32 -1.78 -5.55
C PHE A 139 7.13 -3.08 -6.35
N ALA A 140 6.62 -4.12 -5.72
CA ALA A 140 6.35 -5.40 -6.36
C ALA A 140 5.22 -5.29 -7.40
N LEU A 141 4.17 -4.53 -7.12
CA LEU A 141 3.04 -4.33 -8.03
C LEU A 141 3.43 -3.54 -9.29
N PHE A 142 4.14 -2.43 -9.13
CA PHE A 142 4.63 -1.65 -10.28
C PHE A 142 5.61 -2.44 -11.12
N GLY A 143 6.54 -3.15 -10.50
CA GLY A 143 7.48 -4.01 -11.21
C GLY A 143 6.79 -5.15 -11.94
N ALA A 144 5.80 -5.79 -11.33
CA ALA A 144 4.98 -6.82 -11.96
C ALA A 144 4.24 -6.31 -13.20
N LEU A 145 3.64 -5.11 -13.11
CA LEU A 145 2.96 -4.48 -14.23
C LEU A 145 3.92 -4.17 -15.38
N LEU A 146 5.09 -3.61 -15.08
CA LEU A 146 6.11 -3.29 -16.10
C LEU A 146 6.65 -4.55 -16.76
N LEU A 147 6.94 -5.59 -15.98
CA LEU A 147 7.40 -6.89 -16.49
C LEU A 147 6.35 -7.52 -17.39
N TYR A 148 5.08 -7.55 -16.95
CA TYR A 148 4.00 -8.06 -17.77
C TYR A 148 3.89 -7.30 -19.10
N ALA A 149 3.88 -5.95 -19.05
CA ALA A 149 3.77 -5.12 -20.24
C ALA A 149 4.93 -5.37 -21.22
N ALA A 150 6.16 -5.43 -20.72
CA ALA A 150 7.34 -5.73 -21.52
C ALA A 150 7.24 -7.13 -22.17
N MET A 151 6.88 -8.16 -21.40
CA MET A 151 6.76 -9.52 -21.92
C MET A 151 5.60 -9.67 -22.91
N ALA A 152 4.47 -9.03 -22.67
CA ALA A 152 3.34 -9.02 -23.60
C ALA A 152 3.72 -8.33 -24.92
N PHE A 153 4.40 -7.21 -24.85
CA PHE A 153 4.92 -6.50 -26.02
C PHE A 153 5.91 -7.36 -26.83
N PHE A 154 6.90 -7.96 -26.17
CA PHE A 154 7.86 -8.85 -26.81
C PHE A 154 7.17 -10.01 -27.52
N ARG A 155 6.23 -10.65 -26.86
CA ARG A 155 5.50 -11.78 -27.43
C ARG A 155 4.65 -11.36 -28.62
N PHE A 156 4.02 -10.20 -28.56
CA PHE A 156 3.25 -9.65 -29.68
C PHE A 156 4.16 -9.35 -30.87
N ALA A 157 5.30 -8.72 -30.64
CA ALA A 157 6.28 -8.38 -31.67
C ALA A 157 6.85 -9.63 -32.36
N VAL A 158 7.19 -10.67 -31.60
CA VAL A 158 7.71 -11.93 -32.14
C VAL A 158 6.64 -12.66 -32.95
N THR A 159 5.42 -12.78 -32.43
CA THR A 159 4.31 -13.46 -33.11
C THR A 159 3.94 -12.74 -34.42
N ASP A 160 3.97 -11.42 -34.44
CA ASP A 160 3.66 -10.64 -35.64
C ASP A 160 4.79 -10.77 -36.70
N ALA A 161 6.03 -10.81 -36.25
CA ALA A 161 7.18 -11.07 -37.13
C ALA A 161 7.10 -12.45 -37.79
N ASP A 162 6.74 -13.49 -37.06
CA ASP A 162 6.58 -14.87 -37.59
C ASP A 162 5.41 -14.96 -38.58
N ARG A 163 4.27 -14.32 -38.29
CA ARG A 163 3.14 -14.24 -39.23
C ARG A 163 3.53 -13.53 -40.54
N ARG A 164 4.31 -12.46 -40.46
CA ARG A 164 4.80 -11.75 -41.66
C ARG A 164 5.78 -12.61 -42.46
N ARG A 165 6.66 -13.39 -41.80
CA ARG A 165 7.58 -14.31 -42.46
C ARG A 165 6.83 -15.39 -43.20
N ILE A 166 5.84 -16.03 -42.58
CA ILE A 166 5.00 -17.07 -43.18
C ILE A 166 4.24 -16.49 -44.37
N ARG A 167 3.60 -15.34 -44.23
CA ARG A 167 2.90 -14.69 -45.36
C ARG A 167 3.82 -14.42 -46.56
N ARG A 168 5.05 -13.94 -46.29
CA ARG A 168 6.02 -13.70 -47.39
C ARG A 168 6.48 -15.01 -48.07
N ALA A 169 6.66 -16.07 -47.29
CA ALA A 169 7.00 -17.37 -47.85
C ALA A 169 5.87 -17.93 -48.76
N PHE A 170 4.61 -17.83 -48.30
CA PHE A 170 3.45 -18.27 -49.10
C PHE A 170 3.17 -17.36 -50.33
N ALA A 171 3.40 -16.06 -50.21
CA ALA A 171 3.22 -15.12 -51.33
C ALA A 171 4.17 -15.42 -52.50
N HIS A 172 5.26 -16.15 -52.29
CA HIS A 172 6.19 -16.57 -53.32
C HIS A 172 5.79 -17.88 -54.00
N TYR A 173 4.88 -18.68 -53.36
CA TYR A 173 4.43 -19.98 -53.90
C TYR A 173 3.07 -19.91 -54.62
N VAL A 174 2.31 -18.85 -54.45
CA VAL A 174 1.06 -18.67 -55.21
C VAL A 174 1.38 -17.89 -56.46
N GLU A 175 1.64 -18.62 -57.51
CA GLU A 175 1.82 -18.07 -58.87
C GLU A 175 0.55 -17.33 -59.30
N PRO A 176 0.64 -16.15 -59.96
CA PRO A 176 -0.52 -15.33 -60.36
C PRO A 176 -1.41 -15.98 -61.44
N SER A 177 -1.08 -17.18 -61.88
CA SER A 177 -1.71 -17.88 -63.03
C SER A 177 -3.09 -18.50 -62.77
N LEU A 178 -3.64 -18.43 -61.56
CA LEU A 178 -4.96 -18.96 -61.21
C LEU A 178 -6.10 -17.91 -61.11
N LEU A 179 -5.88 -16.69 -61.59
CA LEU A 179 -6.89 -15.62 -61.60
C LEU A 179 -7.22 -15.16 -63.04
N THR A 180 -7.29 -16.09 -63.96
CA THR A 180 -7.94 -15.85 -65.28
C THR A 180 -9.16 -16.74 -65.44
#